data_1d9ac39676c5abe6065897cb47abcc03
#
_entry.id   1d9ac39676c5abe6065897cb47abcc03
#
_cell.length_a   1.000
_cell.length_b   1.000
_cell.length_c   1.000
_cell.angle_alpha   90.00
_cell.angle_beta   90.00
_cell.angle_gamma   90.00
#
_symmetry.space_group_name_H-M   'P 1'
#
loop_
_entity.id
_entity.type
_entity.pdbx_description
1 polymer ?
#
loop_
_entity_poly.entity_id
_entity_poly.type
_entity_poly.pdbx_seq_one_letter_code
_entity_poly.pdbx_strand_id
1 'polypeptide(L)'
;MNRNDFWTTAKQNWRALAYLLVLTVLAVVLVVICVRRGQDAAQPSPTPRTSASPTPRTSAAVRKDAAQTLLDGMTTQEKICQLLIVHPEALTGGSTVTGMTDELTAALREYPVGGMLLSAGNMTSGEQLAALTAALSNGCKTAPLISVDEEGGRVARLMNTVGTTKLGSMYSYRAQGTQGAHDNAQTIARDIAAYGFNTDFAPVADVWTNKRSNAIGDRAYSDDYDEAAELVAAAVKGFHDGGVICCLKHFPGHGSAKTDSHDGAATVDKTLPQLRQEDLKPFMSGIAAGADMVMVGHLTVPTMDDAPASVSRKIVTNLLRYDLGFRGVIVTDGLQMQALAQYTDGEKAVLALAAGNDMLLEISDVPGAVAAIEKALADGTLSRAALDESVLRILQLKLAHGIVDMPESG
;
A
#
# COMPACT_ATOMS: atom_id res chain seq x y z
N MET A 1 -24.22 40.25 -55.68
CA MET A 1 -22.98 39.59 -55.21
C MET A 1 -21.81 40.38 -55.85
N ASN A 2 -21.04 41.05 -54.99
CA ASN A 2 -20.06 42.05 -55.46
C ASN A 2 -18.79 41.34 -55.92
N ARG A 3 -18.19 41.76 -57.05
CA ARG A 3 -17.00 41.14 -57.68
C ARG A 3 -15.81 40.96 -56.70
N ASN A 4 -15.75 41.74 -55.63
CA ASN A 4 -14.70 41.68 -54.65
C ASN A 4 -14.85 40.48 -53.69
N ASP A 5 -16.06 39.98 -53.40
CA ASP A 5 -16.28 38.86 -52.46
C ASP A 5 -15.89 37.53 -53.08
N PHE A 6 -16.00 37.41 -54.41
CA PHE A 6 -15.62 36.19 -55.14
C PHE A 6 -14.10 35.96 -55.09
N TRP A 7 -13.30 36.99 -55.27
CA TRP A 7 -11.83 36.87 -55.26
C TRP A 7 -11.25 36.66 -53.87
N THR A 8 -11.90 37.14 -52.80
CA THR A 8 -11.47 36.85 -51.41
C THR A 8 -11.73 35.41 -51.00
N THR A 9 -12.87 34.86 -51.37
CA THR A 9 -13.24 33.47 -51.09
C THR A 9 -12.35 32.49 -51.89
N ALA A 10 -12.06 32.83 -53.16
CA ALA A 10 -11.16 32.01 -54.00
C ALA A 10 -9.72 31.98 -53.47
N LYS A 11 -9.19 33.11 -52.95
CA LYS A 11 -7.87 33.14 -52.34
C LYS A 11 -7.79 32.37 -51.00
N GLN A 12 -8.85 32.35 -50.21
CA GLN A 12 -8.91 31.55 -48.97
C GLN A 12 -8.92 30.05 -49.24
N ASN A 13 -9.71 29.60 -50.25
CA ASN A 13 -9.79 28.20 -50.64
C ASN A 13 -8.46 27.70 -51.26
N TRP A 14 -7.74 28.53 -52.01
CA TRP A 14 -6.46 28.15 -52.57
C TRP A 14 -5.38 27.94 -51.47
N ARG A 15 -5.37 28.74 -50.42
CA ARG A 15 -4.46 28.55 -49.27
C ARG A 15 -4.78 27.22 -48.56
N ALA A 16 -6.03 26.93 -48.30
CA ALA A 16 -6.45 25.67 -47.69
C ALA A 16 -6.06 24.45 -48.54
N LEU A 17 -6.24 24.53 -49.86
CA LEU A 17 -5.79 23.48 -50.79
C LEU A 17 -4.29 23.31 -50.83
N ALA A 18 -3.51 24.40 -50.75
CA ALA A 18 -2.05 24.35 -50.67
C ALA A 18 -1.57 23.68 -49.37
N TYR A 19 -2.19 23.98 -48.22
CA TYR A 19 -1.87 23.34 -46.94
C TYR A 19 -2.21 21.83 -46.98
N LEU A 20 -3.34 21.46 -47.55
CA LEU A 20 -3.72 20.05 -47.71
C LEU A 20 -2.74 19.27 -48.59
N LEU A 21 -2.25 19.88 -49.67
CA LEU A 21 -1.27 19.29 -50.58
C LEU A 21 0.10 19.08 -49.85
N VAL A 22 0.55 20.06 -49.07
CA VAL A 22 1.80 19.96 -48.30
C VAL A 22 1.70 18.85 -47.25
N LEU A 23 0.59 18.74 -46.52
CA LEU A 23 0.38 17.67 -45.53
C LEU A 23 0.35 16.28 -46.19
N THR A 24 -0.27 16.15 -47.39
CA THR A 24 -0.33 14.89 -48.11
C THR A 24 1.06 14.47 -48.60
N VAL A 25 1.88 15.41 -49.10
CA VAL A 25 3.25 15.14 -49.56
C VAL A 25 4.13 14.74 -48.34
N LEU A 26 3.98 15.39 -47.19
CA LEU A 26 4.71 15.03 -45.97
C LEU A 26 4.33 13.62 -45.49
N ALA A 27 3.05 13.27 -45.50
CA ALA A 27 2.60 11.93 -45.14
C ALA A 27 3.15 10.84 -46.09
N VAL A 28 3.17 11.10 -47.40
CA VAL A 28 3.75 10.17 -48.39
C VAL A 28 5.26 10.03 -48.21
N VAL A 29 5.99 11.11 -47.92
CA VAL A 29 7.43 11.07 -47.64
C VAL A 29 7.74 10.26 -46.39
N LEU A 30 6.93 10.42 -45.32
CA LEU A 30 7.07 9.63 -44.10
C LEU A 30 6.83 8.15 -44.35
N VAL A 31 5.80 7.77 -45.12
CA VAL A 31 5.52 6.37 -45.49
C VAL A 31 6.67 5.79 -46.32
N VAL A 32 7.21 6.54 -47.28
CA VAL A 32 8.35 6.08 -48.10
C VAL A 32 9.63 5.89 -47.29
N ILE A 33 9.87 6.77 -46.32
CA ILE A 33 11.01 6.62 -45.38
C ILE A 33 10.85 5.38 -44.50
N CYS A 34 9.64 5.12 -43.99
CA CYS A 34 9.35 3.93 -43.20
C CYS A 34 9.47 2.64 -44.01
N VAL A 35 9.01 2.63 -45.26
CA VAL A 35 9.12 1.46 -46.15
C VAL A 35 10.58 1.20 -46.58
N ARG A 36 11.37 2.25 -46.86
CA ARG A 36 12.79 2.08 -47.18
C ARG A 36 13.63 1.62 -45.99
N ARG A 37 13.35 2.07 -44.78
CA ARG A 37 14.00 1.53 -43.56
C ARG A 37 13.66 0.08 -43.23
N GLY A 38 12.55 -0.43 -43.73
CA GLY A 38 12.16 -1.84 -43.60
C GLY A 38 12.82 -2.78 -44.63
N GLN A 39 13.43 -2.27 -45.72
CA GLN A 39 14.01 -3.08 -46.80
C GLN A 39 15.52 -3.31 -46.70
N ASP A 40 16.24 -2.56 -45.83
CA ASP A 40 17.69 -2.71 -45.63
C ASP A 40 18.08 -3.70 -44.52
N ALA A 41 17.12 -4.50 -44.03
CA ALA A 41 17.42 -5.61 -43.12
C ALA A 41 17.86 -6.83 -43.94
N ALA A 42 19.16 -7.06 -44.04
CA ALA A 42 19.79 -8.20 -44.68
C ALA A 42 19.22 -9.53 -44.17
N GLN A 43 18.87 -10.46 -45.07
CA GLN A 43 18.51 -11.83 -44.74
C GLN A 43 19.70 -12.55 -44.06
N PRO A 44 19.51 -13.14 -42.85
CA PRO A 44 20.52 -14.02 -42.29
C PRO A 44 20.44 -15.42 -42.91
N SER A 45 21.61 -15.95 -43.30
CA SER A 45 21.80 -17.34 -43.70
C SER A 45 21.36 -18.33 -42.62
N PRO A 46 20.87 -19.54 -42.93
CA PRO A 46 20.42 -20.50 -41.93
C PRO A 46 21.64 -21.06 -41.15
N THR A 47 21.74 -20.64 -39.89
CA THR A 47 22.62 -21.26 -38.89
C THR A 47 21.88 -22.44 -38.19
N PRO A 48 22.61 -23.47 -37.72
CA PRO A 48 22.03 -24.67 -37.13
C PRO A 48 21.24 -24.33 -35.86
N ARG A 49 20.09 -24.98 -35.65
CA ARG A 49 19.28 -24.89 -34.42
C ARG A 49 20.14 -25.29 -33.22
N THR A 50 20.65 -24.29 -32.51
CA THR A 50 21.04 -24.44 -31.12
C THR A 50 19.76 -24.46 -30.26
N SER A 51 19.69 -25.40 -29.33
CA SER A 51 18.63 -25.51 -28.35
C SER A 51 18.35 -24.14 -27.72
N ALA A 52 17.10 -23.68 -27.77
CA ALA A 52 16.71 -22.43 -27.18
C ALA A 52 17.00 -22.47 -25.68
N SER A 53 18.00 -21.69 -25.25
CA SER A 53 18.16 -21.36 -23.84
C SER A 53 16.87 -20.68 -23.35
N PRO A 54 16.34 -21.04 -22.18
CA PRO A 54 15.14 -20.43 -21.66
C PRO A 54 15.35 -18.92 -21.55
N THR A 55 14.42 -18.14 -22.11
CA THR A 55 14.39 -16.68 -21.97
C THR A 55 14.50 -16.32 -20.48
N PRO A 56 15.42 -15.43 -20.05
CA PRO A 56 15.52 -15.04 -18.66
C PRO A 56 14.17 -14.54 -18.16
N ARG A 57 13.59 -15.19 -17.16
CA ARG A 57 12.35 -14.72 -16.51
C ARG A 57 12.62 -13.35 -15.93
N THR A 58 11.67 -12.42 -16.08
CA THR A 58 11.75 -11.12 -15.41
C THR A 58 11.79 -11.31 -13.88
N SER A 59 12.47 -10.42 -13.16
CA SER A 59 12.58 -10.52 -11.70
C SER A 59 11.23 -10.64 -10.99
N ALA A 60 10.17 -10.02 -11.52
CA ALA A 60 8.80 -10.15 -11.02
C ALA A 60 8.21 -11.55 -11.24
N ALA A 61 8.44 -12.19 -12.37
CA ALA A 61 7.98 -13.56 -12.63
C ALA A 61 8.69 -14.56 -11.70
N VAL A 62 10.00 -14.40 -11.49
CA VAL A 62 10.77 -15.23 -10.55
C VAL A 62 10.26 -15.07 -9.12
N ARG A 63 9.98 -13.85 -8.66
CA ARG A 63 9.39 -13.63 -7.33
C ARG A 63 8.00 -14.24 -7.20
N LYS A 64 7.18 -14.19 -8.25
CA LYS A 64 5.85 -14.82 -8.23
C LYS A 64 5.94 -16.34 -8.07
N ASP A 65 6.83 -16.99 -8.80
CA ASP A 65 7.05 -18.44 -8.70
C ASP A 65 7.61 -18.81 -7.31
N ALA A 66 8.52 -18.01 -6.75
CA ALA A 66 9.06 -18.18 -5.40
C ALA A 66 7.96 -18.03 -4.33
N ALA A 67 7.12 -17.01 -4.45
CA ALA A 67 5.99 -16.81 -3.54
C ALA A 67 5.00 -17.99 -3.59
N GLN A 68 4.75 -18.53 -4.78
CA GLN A 68 3.92 -19.71 -4.93
C GLN A 68 4.54 -20.93 -4.25
N THR A 69 5.84 -21.16 -4.40
CA THR A 69 6.56 -22.26 -3.73
C THR A 69 6.46 -22.14 -2.21
N LEU A 70 6.62 -20.94 -1.66
CA LEU A 70 6.45 -20.68 -0.22
C LEU A 70 5.00 -20.97 0.24
N LEU A 71 4.02 -20.47 -0.52
CA LEU A 71 2.59 -20.67 -0.25
C LEU A 71 2.22 -22.15 -0.22
N ASP A 72 2.71 -22.94 -1.18
CA ASP A 72 2.42 -24.36 -1.31
C ASP A 72 3.00 -25.18 -0.13
N GLY A 73 4.07 -24.68 0.50
CA GLY A 73 4.68 -25.26 1.70
C GLY A 73 4.01 -24.87 3.02
N MET A 74 2.95 -24.05 3.00
CA MET A 74 2.25 -23.58 4.21
C MET A 74 1.01 -24.42 4.54
N THR A 75 0.82 -24.74 5.82
CA THR A 75 -0.45 -25.24 6.35
C THR A 75 -1.53 -24.17 6.30
N THR A 76 -2.81 -24.54 6.44
CA THR A 76 -3.93 -23.56 6.50
C THR A 76 -3.74 -22.59 7.65
N GLN A 77 -3.31 -23.06 8.83
CA GLN A 77 -3.05 -22.20 9.99
C GLN A 77 -1.90 -21.20 9.72
N GLU A 78 -0.79 -21.64 9.15
CA GLU A 78 0.32 -20.76 8.76
C GLU A 78 -0.16 -19.67 7.77
N LYS A 79 -0.98 -20.04 6.79
CA LYS A 79 -1.59 -19.10 5.85
C LYS A 79 -2.47 -18.05 6.54
N ILE A 80 -3.32 -18.49 7.47
CA ILE A 80 -4.17 -17.59 8.27
C ILE A 80 -3.31 -16.65 9.10
N CYS A 81 -2.28 -17.17 9.78
CA CYS A 81 -1.37 -16.35 10.58
C CYS A 81 -0.64 -15.28 9.75
N GLN A 82 -0.32 -15.55 8.47
CA GLN A 82 0.29 -14.55 7.60
C GLN A 82 -0.61 -13.32 7.33
N LEU A 83 -1.93 -13.44 7.55
CA LEU A 83 -2.85 -12.31 7.42
C LEU A 83 -2.84 -11.36 8.63
N LEU A 84 -2.20 -11.73 9.75
CA LEU A 84 -2.28 -11.01 11.01
C LEU A 84 -1.05 -10.12 11.23
N ILE A 85 -1.28 -8.85 11.56
CA ILE A 85 -0.28 -7.93 12.11
C ILE A 85 -0.74 -7.60 13.53
N VAL A 86 0.07 -7.99 14.53
CA VAL A 86 -0.32 -7.88 15.94
C VAL A 86 0.74 -7.19 16.78
N HIS A 87 0.34 -6.62 17.90
CA HIS A 87 1.31 -6.30 18.95
C HIS A 87 1.86 -7.58 19.56
N PRO A 88 3.15 -7.66 19.93
CA PRO A 88 3.70 -8.84 20.59
C PRO A 88 2.93 -9.24 21.86
N GLU A 89 2.33 -8.27 22.54
CA GLU A 89 1.50 -8.44 23.73
C GLU A 89 0.27 -9.32 23.52
N ALA A 90 -0.28 -9.33 22.29
CA ALA A 90 -1.38 -10.21 21.92
C ALA A 90 -1.01 -11.71 21.93
N LEU A 91 0.29 -12.00 21.89
CA LEU A 91 0.84 -13.36 21.93
C LEU A 91 1.31 -13.77 23.33
N THR A 92 1.45 -12.83 24.28
CA THR A 92 2.01 -13.06 25.63
C THR A 92 1.05 -12.68 26.74
N GLY A 93 -0.25 -12.71 26.49
CA GLY A 93 -1.25 -12.42 27.49
C GLY A 93 -1.29 -10.98 28.02
N GLY A 94 -0.76 -10.01 27.21
CA GLY A 94 -0.87 -8.58 27.49
C GLY A 94 0.27 -7.96 28.28
N SER A 95 1.34 -8.70 28.60
CA SER A 95 2.54 -8.13 29.24
C SER A 95 3.39 -7.37 28.23
N THR A 96 3.88 -6.17 28.61
CA THR A 96 4.76 -5.37 27.75
C THR A 96 6.00 -6.15 27.31
N VAL A 97 6.22 -6.26 26.01
CA VAL A 97 7.31 -7.01 25.40
C VAL A 97 8.45 -6.06 25.00
N THR A 98 9.60 -6.22 25.66
CA THR A 98 10.84 -5.48 25.35
C THR A 98 11.99 -6.40 24.94
N GLY A 99 11.73 -7.72 24.80
CA GLY A 99 12.72 -8.71 24.40
C GLY A 99 12.04 -10.03 24.05
N MET A 100 12.78 -10.93 23.40
CA MET A 100 12.30 -12.26 23.13
C MET A 100 12.30 -13.08 24.42
N THR A 101 11.14 -13.66 24.77
CA THR A 101 10.96 -14.58 25.89
C THR A 101 10.65 -15.99 25.39
N ASP A 102 10.77 -16.98 26.28
CA ASP A 102 10.37 -18.36 25.94
C ASP A 102 8.88 -18.45 25.61
N GLU A 103 8.03 -17.68 26.30
CA GLU A 103 6.61 -17.57 26.05
C GLU A 103 6.32 -17.02 24.63
N LEU A 104 6.93 -15.88 24.27
CA LEU A 104 6.77 -15.30 22.94
C LEU A 104 7.31 -16.24 21.85
N THR A 105 8.46 -16.90 22.13
CA THR A 105 9.03 -17.88 21.20
C THR A 105 8.08 -19.07 20.96
N ALA A 106 7.45 -19.58 22.02
CA ALA A 106 6.46 -20.64 21.91
C ALA A 106 5.21 -20.19 21.13
N ALA A 107 4.71 -19.00 21.45
CA ALA A 107 3.54 -18.43 20.77
C ALA A 107 3.79 -18.19 19.28
N LEU A 108 4.98 -17.72 18.88
CA LEU A 108 5.35 -17.52 17.47
C LEU A 108 5.53 -18.83 16.69
N ARG A 109 5.86 -19.93 17.36
CA ARG A 109 5.86 -21.26 16.74
C ARG A 109 4.46 -21.78 16.49
N GLU A 110 3.53 -21.49 17.40
CA GLU A 110 2.13 -21.88 17.29
C GLU A 110 1.36 -20.95 16.33
N TYR A 111 1.59 -19.64 16.43
CA TYR A 111 0.95 -18.61 15.60
C TYR A 111 2.02 -17.78 14.89
N PRO A 112 2.56 -18.25 13.74
CA PRO A 112 3.61 -17.53 12.98
C PRO A 112 3.00 -16.37 12.20
N VAL A 113 2.66 -15.27 12.92
CA VAL A 113 1.97 -14.11 12.37
C VAL A 113 2.74 -13.42 11.25
N GLY A 114 2.01 -12.81 10.31
CA GLY A 114 2.57 -12.16 9.12
C GLY A 114 3.29 -10.86 9.41
N GLY A 115 2.97 -10.19 10.53
CA GLY A 115 3.61 -8.95 10.94
C GLY A 115 3.50 -8.68 12.44
N MET A 116 4.40 -7.81 12.91
CA MET A 116 4.45 -7.25 14.26
C MET A 116 4.34 -5.73 14.19
N LEU A 117 3.45 -5.14 14.97
CA LEU A 117 3.38 -3.70 15.20
C LEU A 117 4.05 -3.39 16.53
N LEU A 118 5.13 -2.59 16.52
CA LEU A 118 5.78 -2.14 17.74
C LEU A 118 5.36 -0.71 18.09
N SER A 119 5.05 -0.51 19.35
CA SER A 119 4.68 0.78 19.92
C SER A 119 5.78 1.34 20.82
N ALA A 120 5.63 2.57 21.28
CA ALA A 120 6.59 3.19 22.21
C ALA A 120 6.86 2.36 23.46
N GLY A 121 5.88 1.56 23.94
CA GLY A 121 6.04 0.67 25.08
C GLY A 121 7.06 -0.45 24.86
N ASN A 122 7.32 -0.83 23.62
CA ASN A 122 8.29 -1.87 23.26
C ASN A 122 9.74 -1.34 23.17
N MET A 123 9.95 -0.02 23.35
CA MET A 123 11.19 0.67 23.04
C MET A 123 11.77 1.31 24.30
N THR A 124 12.84 0.76 24.87
CA THR A 124 13.51 1.28 26.07
C THR A 124 14.89 1.88 25.78
N SER A 125 15.56 1.41 24.74
CA SER A 125 16.81 1.96 24.19
C SER A 125 17.00 1.52 22.75
N GLY A 126 17.86 2.19 21.98
CA GLY A 126 18.17 1.79 20.61
C GLY A 126 18.80 0.41 20.50
N GLU A 127 19.67 0.03 21.44
CA GLU A 127 20.30 -1.29 21.50
C GLU A 127 19.26 -2.39 21.76
N GLN A 128 18.40 -2.18 22.76
CA GLN A 128 17.32 -3.11 23.08
C GLN A 128 16.37 -3.28 21.90
N LEU A 129 15.97 -2.18 21.26
CA LEU A 129 15.05 -2.20 20.12
C LEU A 129 15.63 -2.98 18.94
N ALA A 130 16.89 -2.73 18.57
CA ALA A 130 17.56 -3.46 17.50
C ALA A 130 17.68 -4.97 17.81
N ALA A 131 17.94 -5.33 19.07
CA ALA A 131 17.96 -6.71 19.49
C ALA A 131 16.58 -7.37 19.41
N LEU A 132 15.50 -6.67 19.81
CA LEU A 132 14.13 -7.16 19.73
C LEU A 132 13.71 -7.40 18.28
N THR A 133 13.87 -6.41 17.38
CA THR A 133 13.49 -6.53 15.97
C THR A 133 14.25 -7.64 15.25
N ALA A 134 15.56 -7.77 15.52
CA ALA A 134 16.36 -8.86 14.97
C ALA A 134 15.88 -10.23 15.47
N ALA A 135 15.54 -10.35 16.75
CA ALA A 135 15.05 -11.59 17.34
C ALA A 135 13.66 -11.98 16.80
N LEU A 136 12.76 -11.01 16.58
CA LEU A 136 11.46 -11.22 15.96
C LEU A 136 11.60 -11.68 14.49
N SER A 137 12.48 -11.03 13.72
CA SER A 137 12.73 -11.39 12.31
C SER A 137 13.29 -12.80 12.17
N ASN A 138 14.20 -13.20 13.05
CA ASN A 138 14.87 -14.51 13.00
C ASN A 138 14.07 -15.62 13.73
N GLY A 139 13.11 -15.26 14.56
CA GLY A 139 12.35 -16.21 15.39
C GLY A 139 11.20 -16.92 14.65
N CYS A 140 10.87 -16.49 13.44
CA CYS A 140 9.75 -17.01 12.67
C CYS A 140 10.20 -17.78 11.42
N LYS A 141 9.49 -18.87 11.08
CA LYS A 141 9.71 -19.64 9.85
C LYS A 141 9.60 -18.77 8.58
N THR A 142 8.65 -17.86 8.57
CA THR A 142 8.48 -16.82 7.54
C THR A 142 8.64 -15.48 8.24
N ALA A 143 9.70 -14.74 7.95
CA ALA A 143 10.00 -13.50 8.62
C ALA A 143 8.80 -12.52 8.53
N PRO A 144 8.39 -11.90 9.66
CA PRO A 144 7.25 -10.99 9.72
C PRO A 144 7.60 -9.61 9.15
N LEU A 145 6.56 -8.86 8.77
CA LEU A 145 6.67 -7.41 8.67
C LEU A 145 6.94 -6.86 10.07
N ILE A 146 7.99 -6.09 10.27
CA ILE A 146 8.25 -5.35 11.51
C ILE A 146 7.84 -3.92 11.27
N SER A 147 6.70 -3.52 11.82
CA SER A 147 6.03 -2.28 11.48
C SER A 147 5.94 -1.30 12.64
N VAL A 148 5.77 -0.04 12.31
CA VAL A 148 5.60 1.07 13.25
C VAL A 148 4.73 2.17 12.60
N ASP A 149 4.21 3.09 13.41
CA ASP A 149 3.69 4.39 13.00
C ASP A 149 4.74 5.46 13.26
N GLU A 150 5.55 5.80 12.29
CA GLU A 150 6.55 6.86 12.36
C GLU A 150 6.26 7.91 11.30
N GLU A 151 5.21 8.72 11.52
CA GLU A 151 4.75 9.74 10.56
C GLU A 151 5.55 11.04 10.63
N GLY A 152 6.30 11.24 11.72
CA GLY A 152 6.82 12.54 12.13
C GLY A 152 5.80 13.34 12.95
N GLY A 153 6.24 14.49 13.49
CA GLY A 153 5.39 15.33 14.34
C GLY A 153 4.89 14.60 15.59
N ARG A 154 3.58 14.59 15.80
CA ARG A 154 2.95 13.99 16.99
C ARG A 154 2.85 12.47 16.95
N VAL A 155 2.93 11.87 15.77
CA VAL A 155 2.90 10.41 15.58
C VAL A 155 4.29 9.95 15.19
N ALA A 156 5.11 9.72 16.19
CA ALA A 156 6.50 9.33 16.02
C ALA A 156 6.93 8.51 17.26
N ARG A 157 7.13 7.20 17.08
CA ARG A 157 7.44 6.29 18.19
C ARG A 157 8.93 6.28 18.47
N LEU A 158 9.78 6.07 17.45
CA LEU A 158 11.23 6.02 17.58
C LEU A 158 11.82 7.40 17.92
N MET A 159 11.35 8.46 17.27
CA MET A 159 11.81 9.82 17.54
C MET A 159 11.66 10.18 19.03
N ASN A 160 10.54 9.78 19.63
CA ASN A 160 10.22 10.11 21.02
C ASN A 160 10.81 9.16 22.07
N THR A 161 11.28 7.96 21.67
CA THR A 161 11.81 6.95 22.61
C THR A 161 13.30 6.74 22.47
N VAL A 162 13.79 6.48 21.26
CA VAL A 162 15.21 6.18 21.02
C VAL A 162 15.98 7.34 20.37
N GLY A 163 15.30 8.43 20.02
CA GLY A 163 15.94 9.68 19.61
C GLY A 163 16.42 9.70 18.16
N THR A 164 15.64 9.17 17.22
CA THR A 164 15.89 9.34 15.79
C THR A 164 15.78 10.80 15.35
N THR A 165 15.96 11.07 14.06
CA THR A 165 15.92 12.45 13.53
C THR A 165 14.60 13.14 13.89
N LYS A 166 14.70 14.32 14.50
CA LYS A 166 13.52 15.09 14.90
C LYS A 166 12.90 15.77 13.69
N LEU A 167 11.78 15.22 13.23
CA LEU A 167 10.95 15.81 12.20
C LEU A 167 9.67 16.42 12.82
N GLY A 168 9.28 17.58 12.31
CA GLY A 168 7.98 18.19 12.59
C GLY A 168 6.84 17.45 11.88
N SER A 169 5.62 17.96 12.02
CA SER A 169 4.49 17.45 11.25
C SER A 169 4.70 17.63 9.74
N MET A 170 4.18 16.71 8.93
CA MET A 170 4.35 16.78 7.46
C MET A 170 3.75 18.05 6.89
N TYR A 171 2.65 18.56 7.46
CA TYR A 171 2.06 19.84 7.07
C TYR A 171 3.04 21.01 7.23
N SER A 172 3.91 20.99 8.21
CA SER A 172 4.91 22.04 8.45
C SER A 172 5.97 22.15 7.36
N TYR A 173 6.17 21.08 6.59
CA TYR A 173 7.13 21.01 5.47
C TYR A 173 6.51 21.28 4.10
N ARG A 174 5.21 21.55 4.03
CA ARG A 174 4.47 21.77 2.80
C ARG A 174 5.16 22.78 1.87
N ALA A 175 5.67 23.89 2.41
CA ALA A 175 6.36 24.93 1.63
C ALA A 175 7.67 24.45 0.96
N GLN A 176 8.20 23.29 1.35
CA GLN A 176 9.38 22.68 0.72
C GLN A 176 9.01 21.84 -0.52
N GLY A 177 7.71 21.70 -0.79
CA GLY A 177 7.20 20.96 -1.96
C GLY A 177 7.53 19.48 -1.96
N THR A 178 7.53 18.90 -3.16
CA THR A 178 7.75 17.46 -3.36
C THR A 178 9.12 16.99 -2.90
N GLN A 179 10.15 17.84 -3.00
CA GLN A 179 11.49 17.49 -2.51
C GLN A 179 11.49 17.34 -0.98
N GLY A 180 10.84 18.25 -0.24
CA GLY A 180 10.73 18.16 1.20
C GLY A 180 9.95 16.92 1.65
N ALA A 181 8.85 16.58 0.96
CA ALA A 181 8.07 15.38 1.25
C ALA A 181 8.90 14.10 1.00
N HIS A 182 9.64 14.03 -0.09
CA HIS A 182 10.55 12.91 -0.39
C HIS A 182 11.64 12.77 0.67
N ASP A 183 12.37 13.85 0.97
CA ASP A 183 13.54 13.80 1.86
C ASP A 183 13.16 13.46 3.29
N ASN A 184 12.01 13.97 3.78
CA ASN A 184 11.48 13.62 5.10
C ASN A 184 11.09 12.14 5.16
N ALA A 185 10.38 11.63 4.16
CA ALA A 185 10.00 10.22 4.08
C ALA A 185 11.24 9.30 4.00
N GLN A 186 12.25 9.67 3.21
CA GLN A 186 13.51 8.93 3.13
C GLN A 186 14.27 8.94 4.46
N THR A 187 14.24 10.06 5.18
CA THR A 187 14.87 10.19 6.51
C THR A 187 14.18 9.26 7.50
N ILE A 188 12.85 9.30 7.59
CA ILE A 188 12.07 8.39 8.44
C ILE A 188 12.41 6.93 8.11
N ALA A 189 12.34 6.56 6.83
CA ALA A 189 12.61 5.21 6.39
C ALA A 189 14.00 4.71 6.79
N ARG A 190 15.04 5.51 6.58
CA ARG A 190 16.41 5.17 7.00
C ARG A 190 16.57 5.05 8.51
N ASP A 191 15.94 5.95 9.25
CA ASP A 191 15.98 5.95 10.71
C ASP A 191 15.35 4.69 11.30
N ILE A 192 14.16 4.29 10.83
CA ILE A 192 13.50 3.08 11.31
C ILE A 192 14.20 1.79 10.82
N ALA A 193 14.69 1.78 9.58
CA ALA A 193 15.44 0.65 9.03
C ALA A 193 16.73 0.37 9.82
N ALA A 194 17.38 1.39 10.36
CA ALA A 194 18.57 1.25 11.21
C ALA A 194 18.28 0.44 12.49
N TYR A 195 17.02 0.37 12.93
CA TYR A 195 16.55 -0.42 14.06
C TYR A 195 15.82 -1.71 13.65
N GLY A 196 15.91 -2.13 12.38
CA GLY A 196 15.37 -3.39 11.90
C GLY A 196 13.88 -3.36 11.52
N PHE A 197 13.24 -2.19 11.49
CA PHE A 197 11.91 -2.07 10.91
C PHE A 197 12.00 -2.14 9.38
N ASN A 198 11.01 -2.79 8.78
CA ASN A 198 10.92 -2.94 7.34
C ASN A 198 9.62 -2.36 6.76
N THR A 199 8.70 -1.90 7.62
CA THR A 199 7.37 -1.40 7.24
C THR A 199 7.02 -0.18 8.10
N ASP A 200 6.54 0.89 7.46
CA ASP A 200 5.95 2.04 8.13
C ASP A 200 4.50 2.23 7.71
N PHE A 201 3.59 2.44 8.68
CA PHE A 201 2.23 2.86 8.38
C PHE A 201 2.19 4.37 8.10
N ALA A 202 2.91 4.76 7.07
CA ALA A 202 3.01 6.09 6.48
C ALA A 202 3.25 5.94 4.96
N PRO A 203 2.96 6.95 4.13
CA PRO A 203 2.53 8.31 4.46
C PRO A 203 1.01 8.44 4.71
N VAL A 204 0.63 9.49 5.46
CA VAL A 204 -0.76 9.90 5.59
C VAL A 204 -1.22 10.53 4.28
N ALA A 205 -2.15 9.87 3.59
CA ALA A 205 -2.72 10.31 2.31
C ALA A 205 -4.05 11.08 2.49
N ASP A 206 -4.47 11.29 3.73
CA ASP A 206 -5.61 12.15 4.06
C ASP A 206 -5.31 13.61 3.79
N VAL A 207 -6.34 14.41 3.47
CA VAL A 207 -6.22 15.85 3.23
C VAL A 207 -6.91 16.64 4.33
N TRP A 208 -6.20 17.52 5.01
CA TRP A 208 -6.73 18.25 6.18
C TRP A 208 -7.75 19.33 5.81
N THR A 209 -8.92 18.95 5.34
CA THR A 209 -9.97 19.88 4.94
C THR A 209 -10.89 20.27 6.10
N ASN A 210 -11.12 19.38 7.07
CA ASN A 210 -11.87 19.71 8.28
C ASN A 210 -10.94 20.27 9.37
N LYS A 211 -10.82 21.58 9.44
CA LYS A 211 -9.96 22.27 10.43
C LYS A 211 -10.45 22.18 11.88
N ARG A 212 -11.66 21.63 12.12
CA ARG A 212 -12.18 21.38 13.47
C ARG A 212 -11.88 19.97 13.99
N SER A 213 -11.53 19.05 13.10
CA SER A 213 -11.15 17.70 13.47
C SER A 213 -9.64 17.61 13.68
N ASN A 214 -9.23 17.08 14.82
CA ASN A 214 -7.82 16.81 15.12
C ASN A 214 -7.40 15.38 14.80
N ALA A 215 -8.30 14.55 14.25
CA ALA A 215 -8.00 13.17 13.90
C ALA A 215 -6.78 13.10 12.96
N ILE A 216 -6.85 13.82 11.87
CA ILE A 216 -5.76 13.97 10.91
C ILE A 216 -4.94 15.22 11.21
N GLY A 217 -5.53 16.40 11.10
CA GLY A 217 -4.83 17.65 11.40
C GLY A 217 -3.55 17.79 10.59
N ASP A 218 -2.50 18.22 11.27
CA ASP A 218 -1.17 18.46 10.71
C ASP A 218 -0.35 17.21 10.36
N ARG A 219 -0.92 16.00 10.58
CA ARG A 219 -0.36 14.74 10.04
C ARG A 219 -0.42 14.70 8.51
N ALA A 220 -1.45 15.34 7.91
CA ALA A 220 -1.59 15.46 6.47
C ALA A 220 -0.46 16.28 5.85
N TYR A 221 -0.13 16.00 4.60
CA TYR A 221 0.85 16.77 3.84
C TYR A 221 0.31 18.12 3.39
N SER A 222 -1.02 18.24 3.16
CA SER A 222 -1.66 19.46 2.72
C SER A 222 -3.13 19.52 3.12
N ASP A 223 -3.72 20.72 2.97
CA ASP A 223 -5.15 20.96 3.01
C ASP A 223 -5.77 21.23 1.62
N ASP A 224 -4.95 21.10 0.59
CA ASP A 224 -5.33 21.09 -0.82
C ASP A 224 -5.17 19.70 -1.41
N TYR A 225 -6.17 19.24 -2.18
CA TYR A 225 -6.20 17.86 -2.68
C TYR A 225 -5.16 17.58 -3.77
N ASP A 226 -4.89 18.55 -4.64
CA ASP A 226 -3.93 18.38 -5.73
C ASP A 226 -2.50 18.45 -5.19
N GLU A 227 -2.22 19.40 -4.30
CA GLU A 227 -0.94 19.48 -3.64
C GLU A 227 -0.67 18.25 -2.76
N ALA A 228 -1.66 17.75 -1.99
CA ALA A 228 -1.52 16.53 -1.22
C ALA A 228 -1.19 15.32 -2.11
N ALA A 229 -1.81 15.24 -3.29
CA ALA A 229 -1.53 14.17 -4.25
C ALA A 229 -0.08 14.17 -4.75
N GLU A 230 0.49 15.34 -5.03
CA GLU A 230 1.89 15.48 -5.43
C GLU A 230 2.85 15.13 -4.28
N LEU A 231 2.58 15.63 -3.07
CA LEU A 231 3.42 15.42 -1.90
C LEU A 231 3.41 13.95 -1.44
N VAL A 232 2.25 13.29 -1.42
CA VAL A 232 2.12 11.87 -1.08
C VAL A 232 2.86 10.98 -2.08
N ALA A 233 2.76 11.27 -3.39
CA ALA A 233 3.51 10.54 -4.40
C ALA A 233 5.03 10.68 -4.23
N ALA A 234 5.50 11.86 -3.82
CA ALA A 234 6.91 12.08 -3.53
C ALA A 234 7.35 11.35 -2.25
N ALA A 235 6.51 11.34 -1.20
CA ALA A 235 6.77 10.60 0.03
C ALA A 235 6.88 9.09 -0.20
N VAL A 236 5.99 8.49 -1.02
CA VAL A 236 6.10 7.07 -1.41
C VAL A 236 7.48 6.75 -2.00
N LYS A 237 7.99 7.60 -2.89
CA LYS A 237 9.34 7.43 -3.46
C LYS A 237 10.42 7.57 -2.38
N GLY A 238 10.25 8.51 -1.45
CA GLY A 238 11.18 8.70 -0.34
C GLY A 238 11.27 7.45 0.55
N PHE A 239 10.15 6.82 0.90
CA PHE A 239 10.14 5.55 1.64
C PHE A 239 10.87 4.44 0.88
N HIS A 240 10.63 4.30 -0.43
CA HIS A 240 11.32 3.30 -1.26
C HIS A 240 12.83 3.56 -1.34
N ASP A 241 13.25 4.82 -1.51
CA ASP A 241 14.67 5.20 -1.54
C ASP A 241 15.34 5.04 -0.16
N GLY A 242 14.56 4.97 0.91
CA GLY A 242 14.99 4.61 2.26
C GLY A 242 14.95 3.09 2.54
N GLY A 243 14.38 2.28 1.64
CA GLY A 243 14.36 0.82 1.73
C GLY A 243 13.25 0.24 2.62
N VAL A 244 12.17 0.97 2.86
CA VAL A 244 11.06 0.57 3.74
C VAL A 244 9.75 0.48 2.97
N ILE A 245 8.94 -0.53 3.30
CA ILE A 245 7.56 -0.69 2.83
C ILE A 245 6.72 0.47 3.36
N CYS A 246 6.01 1.17 2.48
CA CYS A 246 5.12 2.26 2.83
C CYS A 246 3.64 1.86 2.75
N CYS A 247 2.80 2.53 3.55
CA CYS A 247 1.37 2.28 3.63
C CYS A 247 0.57 3.58 3.58
N LEU A 248 -0.17 3.81 2.49
CA LEU A 248 -1.07 4.96 2.38
C LEU A 248 -2.25 4.82 3.35
N LYS A 249 -2.56 5.87 4.13
CA LYS A 249 -3.64 5.84 5.12
C LYS A 249 -4.38 7.18 5.23
N HIS A 250 -5.66 7.18 5.59
CA HIS A 250 -6.60 6.09 5.88
C HIS A 250 -7.67 6.04 4.78
N PHE A 251 -7.60 5.06 3.89
CA PHE A 251 -8.53 4.96 2.77
C PHE A 251 -9.99 4.80 3.24
N PRO A 252 -10.99 5.45 2.60
CA PRO A 252 -10.95 6.26 1.37
C PRO A 252 -10.73 7.77 1.60
N GLY A 253 -10.19 8.19 2.75
CA GLY A 253 -9.86 9.57 3.10
C GLY A 253 -10.59 10.06 4.35
N HIS A 254 -9.85 10.23 5.45
CA HIS A 254 -10.37 10.61 6.77
C HIS A 254 -10.41 12.12 6.99
N GLY A 255 -9.68 12.90 6.19
CA GLY A 255 -9.40 14.32 6.48
C GLY A 255 -10.59 15.26 6.46
N SER A 256 -11.71 14.85 5.85
CA SER A 256 -12.98 15.58 5.82
C SER A 256 -14.00 15.07 6.85
N ALA A 257 -13.70 14.00 7.60
CA ALA A 257 -14.62 13.41 8.57
C ALA A 257 -14.96 14.38 9.71
N LYS A 258 -16.19 14.27 10.22
CA LYS A 258 -16.71 15.16 11.28
C LYS A 258 -16.22 14.75 12.66
N THR A 259 -15.91 13.48 12.87
CA THR A 259 -15.49 12.86 14.12
C THR A 259 -14.22 12.04 13.94
N ASP A 260 -13.54 11.73 15.03
CA ASP A 260 -12.40 10.81 15.03
C ASP A 260 -12.90 9.35 15.08
N SER A 261 -12.39 8.48 14.24
CA SER A 261 -12.75 7.05 14.24
C SER A 261 -12.24 6.30 15.47
N HIS A 262 -11.27 6.87 16.20
CA HIS A 262 -10.83 6.34 17.50
C HIS A 262 -11.92 6.52 18.57
N ASP A 263 -12.72 7.58 18.48
CA ASP A 263 -13.76 7.92 19.46
C ASP A 263 -15.14 7.39 19.07
N GLY A 264 -15.29 6.78 17.88
CA GLY A 264 -16.56 6.25 17.39
C GLY A 264 -16.72 6.27 15.87
N ALA A 265 -17.96 6.35 15.39
CA ALA A 265 -18.26 6.34 13.96
C ALA A 265 -17.84 7.66 13.28
N ALA A 266 -16.77 7.62 12.50
CA ALA A 266 -16.38 8.72 11.63
C ALA A 266 -17.14 8.62 10.30
N THR A 267 -17.72 9.72 9.82
CA THR A 267 -18.54 9.75 8.61
C THR A 267 -17.99 10.75 7.60
N VAL A 268 -17.87 10.31 6.36
CA VAL A 268 -17.56 11.13 5.19
C VAL A 268 -18.79 11.18 4.29
N ASP A 269 -19.45 12.34 4.29
CA ASP A 269 -20.70 12.55 3.56
C ASP A 269 -20.40 13.09 2.15
N LYS A 270 -19.83 12.22 1.30
CA LYS A 270 -19.48 12.53 -0.09
C LYS A 270 -19.90 11.40 -1.03
N THR A 271 -20.31 11.77 -2.23
CA THR A 271 -20.55 10.82 -3.32
C THR A 271 -19.25 10.33 -3.92
N LEU A 272 -19.25 9.17 -4.59
CA LEU A 272 -18.05 8.65 -5.26
C LEU A 272 -17.43 9.64 -6.26
N PRO A 273 -18.19 10.39 -7.11
CA PRO A 273 -17.60 11.41 -7.95
C PRO A 273 -16.88 12.53 -7.17
N GLN A 274 -17.41 12.94 -6.01
CA GLN A 274 -16.74 13.92 -5.13
C GLN A 274 -15.48 13.34 -4.52
N LEU A 275 -15.53 12.12 -3.98
CA LEU A 275 -14.33 11.44 -3.46
C LEU A 275 -13.22 11.35 -4.51
N ARG A 276 -13.55 11.02 -5.78
CA ARG A 276 -12.57 10.95 -6.87
C ARG A 276 -11.92 12.28 -7.21
N GLN A 277 -12.65 13.37 -7.08
CA GLN A 277 -12.15 14.71 -7.35
C GLN A 277 -11.43 15.32 -6.16
N GLU A 278 -11.55 14.70 -5.00
CA GLU A 278 -11.11 15.20 -3.71
C GLU A 278 -10.26 14.17 -2.97
N ASP A 279 -10.79 13.49 -1.96
CA ASP A 279 -10.07 12.66 -0.99
C ASP A 279 -9.29 11.49 -1.62
N LEU A 280 -9.73 10.94 -2.76
CA LEU A 280 -9.05 9.84 -3.44
C LEU A 280 -7.83 10.28 -4.27
N LYS A 281 -7.64 11.57 -4.56
CA LYS A 281 -6.51 12.05 -5.37
C LYS A 281 -5.16 11.64 -4.79
N PRO A 282 -4.85 11.85 -3.49
CA PRO A 282 -3.58 11.42 -2.92
C PRO A 282 -3.38 9.91 -2.96
N PHE A 283 -4.44 9.13 -2.73
CA PHE A 283 -4.36 7.67 -2.84
C PHE A 283 -4.07 7.23 -4.27
N MET A 284 -4.77 7.78 -5.27
CA MET A 284 -4.52 7.48 -6.69
C MET A 284 -3.10 7.84 -7.10
N SER A 285 -2.60 8.98 -6.66
CA SER A 285 -1.24 9.45 -6.94
C SER A 285 -0.18 8.59 -6.24
N GLY A 286 -0.39 8.21 -4.97
CA GLY A 286 0.48 7.31 -4.24
C GLY A 286 0.50 5.90 -4.81
N ILE A 287 -0.65 5.36 -5.24
CA ILE A 287 -0.75 4.07 -5.95
C ILE A 287 0.03 4.12 -7.27
N ALA A 288 -0.12 5.20 -8.04
CA ALA A 288 0.63 5.40 -9.27
C ALA A 288 2.14 5.55 -9.05
N ALA A 289 2.55 6.09 -7.88
CA ALA A 289 3.95 6.16 -7.45
C ALA A 289 4.51 4.82 -6.97
N GLY A 290 3.67 3.78 -6.83
CA GLY A 290 4.08 2.42 -6.49
C GLY A 290 3.89 2.05 -5.02
N ALA A 291 3.00 2.70 -4.27
CA ALA A 291 2.74 2.36 -2.87
C ALA A 291 2.53 0.86 -2.66
N ASP A 292 3.17 0.31 -1.65
CA ASP A 292 3.21 -1.12 -1.35
C ASP A 292 1.92 -1.60 -0.68
N MET A 293 1.42 -0.79 0.25
CA MET A 293 0.26 -1.07 1.07
C MET A 293 -0.73 0.09 1.07
N VAL A 294 -2.02 -0.23 1.30
CA VAL A 294 -3.06 0.75 1.60
C VAL A 294 -3.82 0.30 2.84
N MET A 295 -3.89 1.16 3.83
CA MET A 295 -4.67 0.95 5.05
C MET A 295 -6.07 1.51 4.89
N VAL A 296 -7.07 0.66 5.14
CA VAL A 296 -8.49 1.05 5.06
C VAL A 296 -9.01 1.42 6.45
N GLY A 297 -9.38 2.68 6.63
CA GLY A 297 -9.89 3.21 7.89
C GLY A 297 -11.31 2.72 8.24
N HIS A 298 -11.72 2.95 9.49
CA HIS A 298 -13.04 2.56 9.99
C HIS A 298 -14.09 3.67 9.82
N LEU A 299 -13.97 4.46 8.75
CA LEU A 299 -14.95 5.50 8.46
C LEU A 299 -16.11 4.98 7.61
N THR A 300 -17.29 5.57 7.78
CA THR A 300 -18.48 5.24 6.99
C THR A 300 -18.65 6.27 5.87
N VAL A 301 -18.95 5.79 4.67
CA VAL A 301 -19.35 6.61 3.52
C VAL A 301 -20.78 6.24 3.13
N PRO A 302 -21.83 6.87 3.72
CA PRO A 302 -23.22 6.40 3.60
C PRO A 302 -23.75 6.37 2.16
N THR A 303 -23.20 7.20 1.28
CA THR A 303 -23.56 7.19 -0.15
C THR A 303 -23.08 5.93 -0.87
N MET A 304 -22.17 5.16 -0.28
CA MET A 304 -21.62 3.93 -0.82
C MET A 304 -22.02 2.71 0.00
N ASP A 305 -21.84 2.78 1.33
CA ASP A 305 -22.17 1.70 2.26
C ASP A 305 -22.42 2.25 3.67
N ASP A 306 -23.36 1.65 4.40
CA ASP A 306 -23.61 1.97 5.81
C ASP A 306 -22.62 1.29 6.76
N ALA A 307 -21.87 0.29 6.28
CA ALA A 307 -20.81 -0.37 7.03
C ALA A 307 -19.51 0.48 7.03
N PRO A 308 -18.70 0.38 8.09
CA PRO A 308 -17.34 0.96 8.07
C PRO A 308 -16.53 0.46 6.87
N ALA A 309 -15.72 1.34 6.28
CA ALA A 309 -15.01 1.09 5.04
C ALA A 309 -14.14 -0.19 5.10
N SER A 310 -13.45 -0.44 6.23
CA SER A 310 -12.61 -1.63 6.43
C SER A 310 -13.35 -2.98 6.37
N VAL A 311 -14.67 -2.98 6.58
CA VAL A 311 -15.52 -4.18 6.49
C VAL A 311 -16.52 -4.09 5.32
N SER A 312 -16.38 -3.09 4.46
CA SER A 312 -17.22 -2.88 3.27
C SER A 312 -16.59 -3.45 2.01
N ARG A 313 -17.19 -4.50 1.45
CA ARG A 313 -16.79 -5.05 0.15
C ARG A 313 -16.89 -4.02 -0.99
N LYS A 314 -17.86 -3.09 -0.91
CA LYS A 314 -18.00 -2.02 -1.91
C LYS A 314 -16.79 -1.09 -1.92
N ILE A 315 -16.20 -0.83 -0.75
CA ILE A 315 -15.05 0.09 -0.61
C ILE A 315 -13.73 -0.67 -0.82
N VAL A 316 -13.52 -1.79 -0.12
CA VAL A 316 -12.25 -2.54 -0.20
C VAL A 316 -12.09 -3.21 -1.55
N THR A 317 -13.03 -4.09 -1.92
CA THR A 317 -12.89 -4.87 -3.15
C THR A 317 -13.27 -4.07 -4.37
N ASN A 318 -14.49 -3.46 -4.41
CA ASN A 318 -14.97 -2.89 -5.66
C ASN A 318 -14.24 -1.57 -5.96
N LEU A 319 -14.13 -0.65 -4.99
CA LEU A 319 -13.47 0.64 -5.24
C LEU A 319 -11.94 0.50 -5.24
N LEU A 320 -11.31 0.05 -4.15
CA LEU A 320 -9.85 0.07 -4.03
C LEU A 320 -9.19 -0.98 -4.94
N ARG A 321 -9.62 -2.26 -4.83
CA ARG A 321 -8.96 -3.35 -5.58
C ARG A 321 -9.24 -3.29 -7.07
N TYR A 322 -10.53 -3.13 -7.47
CA TYR A 322 -10.90 -3.22 -8.89
C TYR A 322 -10.93 -1.87 -9.60
N ASP A 323 -11.62 -0.89 -9.05
CA ASP A 323 -11.88 0.37 -9.73
C ASP A 323 -10.65 1.30 -9.75
N LEU A 324 -9.88 1.37 -8.64
CA LEU A 324 -8.59 2.05 -8.58
C LEU A 324 -7.43 1.14 -9.01
N GLY A 325 -7.66 -0.16 -9.17
CA GLY A 325 -6.67 -1.11 -9.69
C GLY A 325 -5.51 -1.40 -8.76
N PHE A 326 -5.64 -1.19 -7.44
CA PHE A 326 -4.56 -1.44 -6.49
C PHE A 326 -4.17 -2.92 -6.44
N ARG A 327 -2.88 -3.21 -6.62
CA ARG A 327 -2.34 -4.58 -6.69
C ARG A 327 -1.51 -4.97 -5.47
N GLY A 328 -1.15 -4.01 -4.61
CA GLY A 328 -0.41 -4.25 -3.38
C GLY A 328 -1.27 -4.85 -2.26
N VAL A 329 -0.73 -4.86 -1.05
CA VAL A 329 -1.39 -5.41 0.14
C VAL A 329 -2.38 -4.39 0.72
N ILE A 330 -3.63 -4.82 0.92
CA ILE A 330 -4.65 -4.03 1.62
C ILE A 330 -4.68 -4.49 3.07
N VAL A 331 -4.49 -3.56 4.01
CA VAL A 331 -4.54 -3.81 5.45
C VAL A 331 -5.68 -3.00 6.09
N THR A 332 -6.30 -3.51 7.13
CA THR A 332 -7.26 -2.72 7.93
C THR A 332 -6.52 -1.71 8.78
N ASP A 333 -7.17 -0.63 9.18
CA ASP A 333 -6.82 0.12 10.37
C ASP A 333 -6.96 -0.76 11.62
N GLY A 334 -6.54 -0.28 12.80
CA GLY A 334 -6.53 -1.05 14.04
C GLY A 334 -7.92 -1.61 14.41
N LEU A 335 -8.08 -2.92 14.41
CA LEU A 335 -9.37 -3.58 14.68
C LEU A 335 -9.83 -3.45 16.13
N GLN A 336 -8.98 -2.92 17.03
CA GLN A 336 -9.38 -2.60 18.41
C GLN A 336 -10.12 -1.27 18.56
N MET A 337 -10.18 -0.46 17.51
CA MET A 337 -10.81 0.87 17.54
C MET A 337 -12.32 0.78 17.81
N GLN A 338 -12.86 1.81 18.49
CA GLN A 338 -14.26 1.89 18.93
C GLN A 338 -15.29 1.75 17.80
N ALA A 339 -14.94 2.11 16.58
CA ALA A 339 -15.82 2.00 15.42
C ALA A 339 -16.29 0.55 15.14
N LEU A 340 -15.60 -0.45 15.64
CA LEU A 340 -15.91 -1.88 15.51
C LEU A 340 -16.16 -2.59 16.85
N ALA A 341 -16.36 -1.85 17.94
CA ALA A 341 -16.47 -2.40 19.30
C ALA A 341 -17.67 -3.37 19.51
N GLN A 342 -18.68 -3.34 18.62
CA GLN A 342 -19.83 -4.25 18.68
C GLN A 342 -19.50 -5.68 18.24
N TYR A 343 -18.34 -5.92 17.62
CA TYR A 343 -17.93 -7.23 17.12
C TYR A 343 -16.81 -7.83 17.98
N THR A 344 -16.80 -9.14 18.13
CA THR A 344 -15.63 -9.89 18.65
C THR A 344 -14.48 -9.85 17.67
N ASP A 345 -13.24 -10.11 18.11
CA ASP A 345 -12.07 -10.14 17.23
C ASP A 345 -12.21 -11.15 16.08
N GLY A 346 -12.82 -12.33 16.38
CA GLY A 346 -13.12 -13.32 15.35
C GLY A 346 -14.13 -12.82 14.30
N GLU A 347 -15.18 -12.12 14.71
CA GLU A 347 -16.16 -11.53 13.78
C GLU A 347 -15.53 -10.42 12.95
N LYS A 348 -14.74 -9.51 13.56
CA LYS A 348 -13.99 -8.47 12.85
C LYS A 348 -13.07 -9.06 11.79
N ALA A 349 -12.34 -10.11 12.14
CA ALA A 349 -11.44 -10.80 11.24
C ALA A 349 -12.18 -11.36 10.02
N VAL A 350 -13.26 -12.09 10.23
CA VAL A 350 -14.06 -12.68 9.14
C VAL A 350 -14.69 -11.60 8.26
N LEU A 351 -15.28 -10.55 8.85
CA LEU A 351 -15.89 -9.44 8.11
C LEU A 351 -14.87 -8.69 7.25
N ALA A 352 -13.71 -8.37 7.81
CA ALA A 352 -12.67 -7.64 7.10
C ALA A 352 -12.06 -8.45 5.93
N LEU A 353 -11.84 -9.77 6.13
CA LEU A 353 -11.39 -10.65 5.06
C LEU A 353 -12.46 -10.86 3.97
N ALA A 354 -13.72 -10.98 4.35
CA ALA A 354 -14.84 -11.06 3.40
C ALA A 354 -15.00 -9.76 2.59
N ALA A 355 -14.62 -8.61 3.16
CA ALA A 355 -14.57 -7.34 2.43
C ALA A 355 -13.42 -7.27 1.41
N GLY A 356 -12.36 -8.08 1.57
CA GLY A 356 -11.23 -8.17 0.63
C GLY A 356 -9.93 -7.57 1.12
N ASN A 357 -9.78 -7.31 2.42
CA ASN A 357 -8.48 -6.98 3.00
C ASN A 357 -7.56 -8.19 2.94
N ASP A 358 -6.27 -7.96 2.78
CA ASP A 358 -5.25 -9.00 2.78
C ASP A 358 -4.65 -9.21 4.18
N MET A 359 -4.56 -8.14 4.98
CA MET A 359 -4.03 -8.19 6.35
C MET A 359 -4.95 -7.48 7.34
N LEU A 360 -4.88 -7.95 8.58
CA LEU A 360 -5.68 -7.50 9.71
C LEU A 360 -4.75 -6.91 10.77
N LEU A 361 -4.93 -5.64 11.11
CA LEU A 361 -4.08 -4.93 12.07
C LEU A 361 -4.71 -4.95 13.46
N GLU A 362 -3.89 -5.21 14.48
CA GLU A 362 -4.26 -5.13 15.91
C GLU A 362 -5.41 -6.09 16.33
N ILE A 363 -5.26 -7.37 16.02
CA ILE A 363 -6.05 -8.42 16.64
C ILE A 363 -5.48 -8.69 18.05
N SER A 364 -6.33 -8.68 19.10
CA SER A 364 -5.94 -8.97 20.48
C SER A 364 -6.03 -10.46 20.81
N ASP A 365 -7.11 -11.11 20.37
CA ASP A 365 -7.36 -12.55 20.56
C ASP A 365 -6.93 -13.31 19.30
N VAL A 366 -5.62 -13.56 19.17
CA VAL A 366 -5.05 -14.28 18.02
C VAL A 366 -5.63 -15.71 17.89
N PRO A 367 -5.70 -16.53 18.95
CA PRO A 367 -6.32 -17.86 18.86
C PRO A 367 -7.77 -17.83 18.42
N GLY A 368 -8.57 -16.92 19.00
CA GLY A 368 -9.98 -16.75 18.65
C GLY A 368 -10.18 -16.30 17.20
N ALA A 369 -9.36 -15.39 16.70
CA ALA A 369 -9.40 -14.95 15.32
C ALA A 369 -9.03 -16.08 14.34
N VAL A 370 -7.98 -16.83 14.62
CA VAL A 370 -7.56 -17.99 13.81
C VAL A 370 -8.68 -19.03 13.75
N ALA A 371 -9.26 -19.40 14.90
CA ALA A 371 -10.38 -20.35 14.96
C ALA A 371 -11.62 -19.87 14.18
N ALA A 372 -11.95 -18.58 14.27
CA ALA A 372 -13.06 -17.98 13.53
C ALA A 372 -12.83 -18.02 12.00
N ILE A 373 -11.62 -17.72 11.56
CA ILE A 373 -11.25 -17.77 10.13
C ILE A 373 -11.27 -19.23 9.63
N GLU A 374 -10.74 -20.18 10.39
CA GLU A 374 -10.78 -21.62 10.05
C GLU A 374 -12.23 -22.11 9.90
N LYS A 375 -13.11 -21.73 10.84
CA LYS A 375 -14.52 -22.04 10.76
C LYS A 375 -15.17 -21.45 9.52
N ALA A 376 -14.90 -20.16 9.22
CA ALA A 376 -15.42 -19.47 8.05
C ALA A 376 -14.93 -20.08 6.71
N LEU A 377 -13.72 -20.63 6.69
CA LEU A 377 -13.19 -21.40 5.54
C LEU A 377 -13.85 -22.79 5.41
N ALA A 378 -14.22 -23.40 6.54
CA ALA A 378 -14.86 -24.70 6.55
C ALA A 378 -16.34 -24.65 6.13
N ASP A 379 -17.06 -23.60 6.53
CA ASP A 379 -18.48 -23.40 6.20
C ASP A 379 -18.69 -22.63 4.87
N GLY A 380 -17.61 -22.18 4.22
CA GLY A 380 -17.66 -21.50 2.92
C GLY A 380 -17.95 -20.00 2.98
N THR A 381 -18.03 -19.40 4.17
CA THR A 381 -18.16 -17.93 4.36
C THR A 381 -16.94 -17.20 3.79
N LEU A 382 -15.75 -17.78 3.96
CA LEU A 382 -14.51 -17.33 3.33
C LEU A 382 -14.03 -18.34 2.28
N SER A 383 -13.44 -17.83 1.19
CA SER A 383 -12.90 -18.66 0.11
C SER A 383 -11.44 -19.02 0.38
N ARG A 384 -11.08 -20.32 0.25
CA ARG A 384 -9.67 -20.75 0.30
C ARG A 384 -8.82 -20.09 -0.81
N ALA A 385 -9.41 -19.91 -2.00
CA ALA A 385 -8.72 -19.21 -3.08
C ALA A 385 -8.42 -17.74 -2.72
N ALA A 386 -9.35 -17.04 -2.05
CA ALA A 386 -9.12 -15.67 -1.60
C ALA A 386 -8.04 -15.61 -0.49
N LEU A 387 -8.02 -16.60 0.44
CA LEU A 387 -6.93 -16.74 1.42
C LEU A 387 -5.58 -16.88 0.71
N ASP A 388 -5.48 -17.82 -0.22
CA ASP A 388 -4.23 -18.08 -0.97
C ASP A 388 -3.79 -16.85 -1.79
N GLU A 389 -4.71 -16.13 -2.41
CA GLU A 389 -4.40 -14.89 -3.12
C GLU A 389 -3.85 -13.79 -2.19
N SER A 390 -4.42 -13.63 -0.99
CA SER A 390 -3.95 -12.64 -0.01
C SER A 390 -2.56 -13.01 0.50
N VAL A 391 -2.34 -14.27 0.88
CA VAL A 391 -1.02 -14.75 1.32
C VAL A 391 0.02 -14.61 0.19
N LEU A 392 -0.37 -14.89 -1.06
CA LEU A 392 0.51 -14.72 -2.21
C LEU A 392 0.97 -13.27 -2.38
N ARG A 393 0.07 -12.27 -2.22
CA ARG A 393 0.42 -10.85 -2.26
C ARG A 393 1.39 -10.48 -1.13
N ILE A 394 1.15 -10.98 0.08
CA ILE A 394 2.01 -10.75 1.25
C ILE A 394 3.41 -11.34 1.02
N LEU A 395 3.50 -12.57 0.52
CA LEU A 395 4.78 -13.21 0.22
C LEU A 395 5.53 -12.50 -0.92
N GLN A 396 4.83 -12.05 -1.95
CA GLN A 396 5.42 -11.26 -3.03
C GLN A 396 5.98 -9.94 -2.51
N LEU A 397 5.27 -9.26 -1.60
CA LEU A 397 5.73 -8.04 -0.93
C LEU A 397 7.01 -8.33 -0.12
N LYS A 398 6.99 -9.35 0.73
CA LYS A 398 8.14 -9.75 1.55
C LYS A 398 9.37 -10.11 0.70
N LEU A 399 9.18 -10.85 -0.39
CA LEU A 399 10.25 -11.18 -1.33
C LEU A 399 10.78 -9.96 -2.10
N ALA A 400 9.91 -9.01 -2.43
CA ALA A 400 10.31 -7.80 -3.14
C ALA A 400 11.23 -6.90 -2.30
N HIS A 401 11.03 -6.91 -0.98
CA HIS A 401 11.81 -6.13 -0.01
C HIS A 401 12.89 -6.96 0.72
N GLY A 402 13.15 -8.20 0.30
CA GLY A 402 14.22 -9.05 0.88
C GLY A 402 13.97 -9.44 2.33
N ILE A 403 12.71 -9.43 2.79
CA ILE A 403 12.32 -9.86 4.15
C ILE A 403 12.32 -11.39 4.25
N VAL A 404 11.98 -12.05 3.16
CA VAL A 404 12.02 -13.51 3.04
C VAL A 404 12.95 -13.86 1.88
N ASP A 405 13.80 -14.85 2.10
CA ASP A 405 14.73 -15.33 1.09
C ASP A 405 14.01 -16.09 -0.05
N MET A 406 14.62 -16.04 -1.22
CA MET A 406 14.19 -16.87 -2.34
C MET A 406 14.36 -18.36 -1.96
N PRO A 407 13.34 -19.22 -2.16
CA PRO A 407 13.52 -20.64 -1.93
C PRO A 407 14.64 -21.19 -2.80
N GLU A 408 15.44 -22.09 -2.25
CA GLU A 408 16.50 -22.74 -3.02
C GLU A 408 15.89 -23.41 -4.25
N SER A 409 16.51 -23.17 -5.42
CA SER A 409 16.09 -23.83 -6.66
C SER A 409 16.41 -25.33 -6.51
N GLY A 410 15.39 -26.16 -6.35
CA GLY A 410 15.49 -27.61 -6.33
C GLY A 410 15.97 -28.17 -7.69
#